data_2a0e30574a54e964e61ce4e0d85f3675
#
_entry.id   2a0e30574a54e964e61ce4e0d85f3675
#
_cell.length_a   1.000
_cell.length_b   1.000
_cell.length_c   1.000
_cell.angle_alpha   90.00
_cell.angle_beta   90.00
_cell.angle_gamma   90.00
#
_symmetry.space_group_name_H-M   'P 1'
#
loop_
_entity.id
_entity.type
_entity.pdbx_description
1 polymer ?
#
loop_
_entity_poly.entity_id
_entity_poly.type
_entity_poly.pdbx_seq_one_letter_code
_entity_poly.pdbx_strand_id
1 'polypeptide(L)'
;MTESIQANDSDRVRALGLAQAMIEFTPDGTIVDANDNFLRLMGYRREDIIGRHHRIFARADYAGSHDYTEFWRQLGAGAAFTGEFERVNRAGANVWINGSYVPLLSSAGRVIGVLKMATDITDKKAAVAGIIEGLGHLADGRLTHRLTASVPQEFRDVRDSFNRTVDNFAAMVNDIRERAAMIHSEAGQIAQGADELARRGESQAASLEQTAAAVEQISGNTAMTSTAAQEANGAAKDAEKVVKHGNDVVSEAVAAIERIEQHTKSMAEFTRVIENFAFQTNLLSINAAVEAARAGEVGRGFAVVAQEVRNLAQQSGKASQSIADLIGKSEAEVQSGVSLVRQTGTALNDIQTAVRGVVSNISGIAHATAEQSTGVQEVSSALSHLDSVNQANLSMSENYASAAASLSGQVSELTRLLDRFETGAAPAPAASRQVA
;
A
#
# COMPACT_ATOMS: atom_id res chain seq x y z
N MET A 1 -78.48 -17.69 -50.99
CA MET A 1 -78.86 -19.10 -51.07
C MET A 1 -77.70 -19.92 -50.55
N THR A 2 -77.78 -20.37 -49.34
CA THR A 2 -76.78 -21.30 -48.74
C THR A 2 -77.24 -22.70 -49.17
N GLU A 3 -76.63 -23.26 -50.25
CA GLU A 3 -76.78 -24.63 -50.56
C GLU A 3 -76.31 -25.49 -49.35
N SER A 4 -77.27 -26.17 -48.71
CA SER A 4 -76.98 -27.07 -47.62
C SER A 4 -76.20 -28.25 -48.18
N ILE A 5 -74.90 -28.33 -47.91
CA ILE A 5 -74.07 -29.48 -48.30
C ILE A 5 -74.59 -30.67 -47.49
N GLN A 6 -75.48 -31.47 -48.09
CA GLN A 6 -75.86 -32.80 -47.57
C GLN A 6 -74.90 -33.83 -48.18
N ALA A 7 -73.71 -33.94 -47.64
CA ALA A 7 -72.82 -35.01 -47.97
C ALA A 7 -73.39 -36.34 -47.47
N ASN A 8 -73.43 -37.31 -48.31
CA ASN A 8 -73.87 -38.65 -47.90
C ASN A 8 -72.70 -39.37 -47.18
N ASP A 9 -72.93 -40.53 -46.57
CA ASP A 9 -71.91 -41.23 -45.76
C ASP A 9 -70.73 -41.72 -46.63
N SER A 10 -70.99 -42.03 -47.93
CA SER A 10 -69.93 -42.37 -48.86
C SER A 10 -68.97 -41.22 -49.18
N ASP A 11 -69.52 -39.99 -49.31
CA ASP A 11 -68.69 -38.77 -49.50
C ASP A 11 -67.87 -38.46 -48.29
N ARG A 12 -68.41 -38.65 -47.07
CA ARG A 12 -67.71 -38.48 -45.78
C ARG A 12 -66.57 -39.49 -45.65
N VAL A 13 -66.79 -40.79 -45.94
CA VAL A 13 -65.75 -41.81 -45.88
C VAL A 13 -64.66 -41.53 -46.93
N ARG A 14 -65.00 -41.06 -48.12
CA ARG A 14 -64.03 -40.64 -49.12
C ARG A 14 -63.17 -39.45 -48.64
N ALA A 15 -63.79 -38.45 -48.04
CA ALA A 15 -63.05 -37.31 -47.50
C ALA A 15 -62.10 -37.73 -46.39
N LEU A 16 -62.51 -38.61 -45.46
CA LEU A 16 -61.62 -39.19 -44.44
C LEU A 16 -60.48 -39.99 -45.09
N GLY A 17 -60.76 -40.73 -46.14
CA GLY A 17 -59.74 -41.48 -46.87
C GLY A 17 -58.67 -40.65 -47.58
N LEU A 18 -58.98 -39.39 -47.92
CA LEU A 18 -57.97 -38.43 -48.44
C LEU A 18 -57.04 -37.95 -47.38
N ALA A 19 -57.48 -37.84 -46.12
CA ALA A 19 -56.69 -37.26 -44.99
C ALA A 19 -55.99 -38.34 -44.16
N GLN A 20 -56.55 -39.54 -44.02
CA GLN A 20 -56.14 -40.60 -43.12
C GLN A 20 -55.60 -41.83 -43.89
N ALA A 21 -54.61 -42.53 -43.35
CA ALA A 21 -54.25 -43.86 -43.77
C ALA A 21 -55.32 -44.84 -43.26
N MET A 22 -56.01 -45.54 -44.17
CA MET A 22 -57.13 -46.44 -43.84
C MET A 22 -56.86 -47.83 -44.41
N ILE A 23 -57.24 -48.86 -43.65
CA ILE A 23 -57.15 -50.25 -44.02
C ILE A 23 -58.33 -51.02 -43.36
N GLU A 24 -58.89 -51.92 -44.08
CA GLU A 24 -60.01 -52.74 -43.64
C GLU A 24 -59.56 -54.21 -43.51
N PHE A 25 -60.12 -54.86 -42.49
CA PHE A 25 -59.84 -56.29 -42.20
C PHE A 25 -61.15 -57.05 -41.99
N THR A 26 -61.12 -58.33 -42.21
CA THR A 26 -62.10 -59.26 -41.66
C THR A 26 -61.99 -59.27 -40.11
N PRO A 27 -62.99 -59.79 -39.36
CA PRO A 27 -62.92 -59.88 -37.92
C PRO A 27 -61.72 -60.70 -37.36
N ASP A 28 -61.15 -61.58 -38.14
CA ASP A 28 -59.98 -62.36 -37.81
C ASP A 28 -58.64 -61.69 -38.20
N GLY A 29 -58.67 -60.49 -38.82
CA GLY A 29 -57.49 -59.69 -39.14
C GLY A 29 -56.92 -59.90 -40.53
N THR A 30 -57.67 -60.58 -41.47
CA THR A 30 -57.27 -60.68 -42.86
C THR A 30 -57.58 -59.35 -43.58
N ILE A 31 -56.63 -58.85 -44.39
CA ILE A 31 -56.73 -57.57 -45.09
C ILE A 31 -57.69 -57.68 -46.25
N VAL A 32 -58.72 -56.81 -46.24
CA VAL A 32 -59.76 -56.74 -47.28
C VAL A 32 -59.45 -55.59 -48.26
N ASP A 33 -59.16 -54.42 -47.78
CA ASP A 33 -58.83 -53.25 -48.60
C ASP A 33 -57.90 -52.25 -47.82
N ALA A 34 -57.18 -51.39 -48.55
CA ALA A 34 -56.36 -50.33 -48.02
C ALA A 34 -56.30 -49.15 -48.99
N ASN A 35 -56.35 -47.92 -48.45
CA ASN A 35 -56.22 -46.72 -49.28
C ASN A 35 -54.77 -46.43 -49.65
N ASP A 36 -54.56 -45.49 -50.57
CA ASP A 36 -53.21 -45.16 -51.07
C ASP A 36 -52.37 -44.48 -49.94
N ASN A 37 -52.99 -43.79 -48.97
CA ASN A 37 -52.27 -43.22 -47.83
C ASN A 37 -51.64 -44.30 -46.93
N PHE A 38 -52.39 -45.42 -46.68
CA PHE A 38 -51.89 -46.55 -45.91
C PHE A 38 -50.79 -47.31 -46.69
N LEU A 39 -50.98 -47.51 -48.00
CA LEU A 39 -50.04 -48.17 -48.86
C LEU A 39 -48.69 -47.40 -48.91
N ARG A 40 -48.78 -46.08 -49.11
CA ARG A 40 -47.55 -45.21 -49.05
C ARG A 40 -46.87 -45.27 -47.71
N LEU A 41 -47.61 -45.13 -46.60
CA LEU A 41 -47.09 -45.16 -45.24
C LEU A 41 -46.34 -46.46 -44.95
N MET A 42 -46.93 -47.60 -45.33
CA MET A 42 -46.34 -48.90 -45.03
C MET A 42 -45.43 -49.42 -46.12
N GLY A 43 -45.31 -48.74 -47.30
CA GLY A 43 -44.42 -49.04 -48.36
C GLY A 43 -44.83 -50.30 -49.17
N TYR A 44 -46.09 -50.70 -49.16
CA TYR A 44 -46.62 -51.87 -49.88
C TYR A 44 -47.45 -51.43 -51.07
N ARG A 45 -47.57 -52.39 -52.06
CA ARG A 45 -48.57 -52.31 -53.12
C ARG A 45 -49.84 -53.00 -52.63
N ARG A 46 -51.00 -52.60 -53.10
CA ARG A 46 -52.27 -53.23 -52.75
C ARG A 46 -52.29 -54.74 -52.99
N GLU A 47 -51.78 -55.18 -54.12
CA GLU A 47 -51.70 -56.58 -54.50
C GLU A 47 -50.83 -57.44 -53.58
N ASP A 48 -49.83 -56.81 -52.89
CA ASP A 48 -48.93 -57.50 -51.99
C ASP A 48 -49.54 -57.80 -50.61
N ILE A 49 -50.64 -57.11 -50.22
CA ILE A 49 -51.20 -57.20 -48.88
C ILE A 49 -52.63 -57.74 -48.80
N ILE A 50 -53.45 -57.59 -49.87
CA ILE A 50 -54.83 -58.08 -49.85
C ILE A 50 -54.82 -59.61 -49.61
N GLY A 51 -55.71 -60.09 -48.73
CA GLY A 51 -55.80 -61.46 -48.28
C GLY A 51 -54.72 -61.95 -47.33
N ARG A 52 -53.71 -61.07 -46.99
CA ARG A 52 -52.77 -61.38 -45.96
C ARG A 52 -53.32 -60.97 -44.61
N HIS A 53 -52.72 -61.54 -43.53
CA HIS A 53 -53.11 -61.16 -42.15
C HIS A 53 -52.34 -59.93 -41.71
N HIS A 54 -52.96 -59.04 -40.86
CA HIS A 54 -52.41 -57.83 -40.27
C HIS A 54 -50.99 -58.05 -39.65
N ARG A 55 -50.65 -59.27 -39.21
CA ARG A 55 -49.36 -59.59 -38.57
C ARG A 55 -48.14 -59.18 -39.39
N ILE A 56 -48.31 -59.01 -40.74
CA ILE A 56 -47.24 -58.54 -41.61
C ILE A 56 -46.73 -57.12 -41.26
N PHE A 57 -47.52 -56.32 -40.55
CA PHE A 57 -47.20 -54.98 -40.09
C PHE A 57 -46.79 -54.94 -38.63
N ALA A 58 -46.82 -56.06 -37.91
CA ALA A 58 -46.45 -56.19 -36.54
C ALA A 58 -45.02 -56.75 -36.37
N ARG A 59 -44.32 -56.33 -35.34
CA ARG A 59 -43.03 -56.97 -34.98
C ARG A 59 -43.24 -58.44 -34.69
N ALA A 60 -42.26 -59.29 -35.07
CA ALA A 60 -42.38 -60.74 -34.99
C ALA A 60 -42.66 -61.24 -33.53
N ASP A 61 -42.04 -60.60 -32.55
CA ASP A 61 -42.25 -60.89 -31.12
C ASP A 61 -43.69 -60.63 -30.70
N TYR A 62 -44.25 -59.45 -31.06
CA TYR A 62 -45.63 -59.08 -30.76
C TYR A 62 -46.62 -59.93 -31.58
N ALA A 63 -46.39 -60.18 -32.89
CA ALA A 63 -47.26 -60.94 -33.73
C ALA A 63 -47.48 -62.39 -33.28
N GLY A 64 -46.51 -62.94 -32.52
CA GLY A 64 -46.58 -64.29 -31.91
C GLY A 64 -47.11 -64.30 -30.47
N SER A 65 -47.41 -63.18 -29.90
CA SER A 65 -47.82 -63.10 -28.49
C SER A 65 -49.28 -63.39 -28.21
N HIS A 66 -49.60 -63.76 -26.96
CA HIS A 66 -50.97 -63.91 -26.49
C HIS A 66 -51.73 -62.57 -26.62
N ASP A 67 -51.10 -61.45 -26.33
CA ASP A 67 -51.71 -60.10 -26.41
C ASP A 67 -52.19 -59.82 -27.84
N TYR A 68 -51.43 -60.15 -28.84
CA TYR A 68 -51.81 -60.00 -30.24
C TYR A 68 -53.04 -60.82 -30.60
N THR A 69 -53.11 -62.05 -30.13
CA THR A 69 -54.26 -62.94 -30.34
C THR A 69 -55.53 -62.43 -29.65
N GLU A 70 -55.33 -61.97 -28.42
CA GLU A 70 -56.41 -61.37 -27.59
C GLU A 70 -56.92 -60.03 -28.21
N PHE A 71 -56.01 -59.25 -28.76
CA PHE A 71 -56.37 -58.00 -29.49
C PHE A 71 -57.33 -58.23 -30.60
N TRP A 72 -57.06 -59.25 -31.48
CA TRP A 72 -57.98 -59.58 -32.57
C TRP A 72 -59.25 -60.26 -32.09
N ARG A 73 -59.23 -61.08 -31.04
CA ARG A 73 -60.39 -61.68 -30.47
C ARG A 73 -61.35 -60.63 -29.92
N GLN A 74 -60.85 -59.59 -29.27
CA GLN A 74 -61.64 -58.47 -28.71
C GLN A 74 -62.22 -57.61 -29.83
N LEU A 75 -61.48 -57.29 -30.89
CA LEU A 75 -61.96 -56.61 -32.09
C LEU A 75 -63.11 -57.31 -32.69
N GLY A 76 -62.98 -58.68 -32.91
CA GLY A 76 -64.04 -59.50 -33.38
C GLY A 76 -65.26 -59.63 -32.48
N ALA A 77 -65.09 -59.35 -31.16
CA ALA A 77 -66.18 -59.28 -30.20
C ALA A 77 -66.83 -57.88 -30.16
N GLY A 78 -66.33 -56.88 -30.89
CA GLY A 78 -66.92 -55.53 -30.98
C GLY A 78 -66.17 -54.47 -30.13
N ALA A 79 -65.03 -54.78 -29.52
CA ALA A 79 -64.22 -53.78 -28.82
C ALA A 79 -63.49 -52.93 -29.85
N ALA A 80 -63.35 -51.59 -29.58
CA ALA A 80 -62.54 -50.65 -30.34
C ALA A 80 -61.25 -50.34 -29.58
N PHE A 81 -60.16 -50.15 -30.30
CA PHE A 81 -58.86 -49.78 -29.74
C PHE A 81 -58.34 -48.48 -30.38
N THR A 82 -57.94 -47.52 -29.57
CA THR A 82 -57.27 -46.30 -30.01
C THR A 82 -56.01 -46.10 -29.22
N GLY A 83 -54.93 -45.78 -29.90
CA GLY A 83 -53.63 -45.54 -29.24
C GLY A 83 -52.48 -45.45 -30.24
N GLU A 84 -51.28 -45.41 -29.68
CA GLU A 84 -50.04 -45.41 -30.45
C GLU A 84 -49.55 -46.86 -30.61
N PHE A 85 -49.27 -47.21 -31.87
CA PHE A 85 -48.82 -48.55 -32.17
C PHE A 85 -47.53 -48.51 -32.99
N GLU A 86 -46.55 -49.31 -32.57
CA GLU A 86 -45.36 -49.57 -33.37
C GLU A 86 -45.68 -50.64 -34.45
N ARG A 87 -45.38 -50.34 -35.71
CA ARG A 87 -45.58 -51.22 -36.85
C ARG A 87 -44.30 -51.33 -37.68
N VAL A 88 -44.21 -52.30 -38.50
CA VAL A 88 -43.05 -52.53 -39.38
C VAL A 88 -43.49 -52.41 -40.83
N ASN A 89 -42.83 -51.56 -41.60
CA ASN A 89 -43.08 -51.34 -42.99
C ASN A 89 -42.44 -52.46 -43.89
N ARG A 90 -42.62 -52.40 -45.20
CA ARG A 90 -42.07 -53.35 -46.16
C ARG A 90 -40.52 -53.45 -46.13
N ALA A 91 -39.86 -52.32 -45.84
CA ALA A 91 -38.39 -52.24 -45.72
C ALA A 91 -37.84 -52.77 -44.41
N GLY A 92 -38.72 -53.17 -43.44
CA GLY A 92 -38.30 -53.60 -42.12
C GLY A 92 -38.09 -52.42 -41.12
N ALA A 93 -38.39 -51.20 -41.53
CA ALA A 93 -38.27 -50.06 -40.66
C ALA A 93 -39.51 -49.89 -39.71
N ASN A 94 -39.25 -49.45 -38.47
CA ASN A 94 -40.31 -49.16 -37.53
C ASN A 94 -41.07 -47.91 -37.94
N VAL A 95 -42.39 -48.02 -37.97
CA VAL A 95 -43.33 -46.94 -38.22
C VAL A 95 -44.24 -46.79 -37.01
N TRP A 96 -44.23 -45.63 -36.37
CA TRP A 96 -45.11 -45.31 -35.29
C TRP A 96 -46.38 -44.67 -35.83
N ILE A 97 -47.52 -45.25 -35.47
CA ILE A 97 -48.83 -44.71 -35.89
C ILE A 97 -49.71 -44.40 -34.67
N ASN A 98 -50.39 -43.29 -34.68
CA ASN A 98 -51.55 -43.07 -33.84
C ASN A 98 -52.76 -43.55 -34.62
N GLY A 99 -53.40 -44.64 -34.17
CA GLY A 99 -54.45 -45.32 -34.93
C GLY A 99 -55.60 -45.76 -34.08
N SER A 100 -56.77 -45.87 -34.76
CA SER A 100 -57.98 -46.43 -34.17
C SER A 100 -58.41 -47.64 -34.99
N TYR A 101 -58.64 -48.76 -34.34
CA TYR A 101 -59.23 -49.98 -34.90
C TYR A 101 -60.69 -50.02 -34.42
N VAL A 102 -61.61 -49.89 -35.32
CA VAL A 102 -63.04 -49.79 -35.06
C VAL A 102 -63.79 -50.90 -35.72
N PRO A 103 -64.54 -51.76 -35.01
CA PRO A 103 -65.39 -52.82 -35.63
C PRO A 103 -66.48 -52.22 -36.51
N LEU A 104 -66.65 -52.79 -37.71
CA LEU A 104 -67.75 -52.51 -38.62
C LEU A 104 -68.89 -53.44 -38.24
N LEU A 105 -70.09 -52.85 -37.91
CA LEU A 105 -71.24 -53.60 -37.46
C LEU A 105 -72.28 -53.76 -38.64
N SER A 106 -72.81 -54.93 -38.81
CA SER A 106 -73.98 -55.14 -39.64
C SER A 106 -75.25 -54.52 -38.99
N SER A 107 -76.32 -54.43 -39.78
CA SER A 107 -77.65 -54.00 -39.27
C SER A 107 -78.21 -54.87 -38.12
N ALA A 108 -77.67 -56.12 -37.95
CA ALA A 108 -78.03 -57.03 -36.87
C ALA A 108 -77.02 -56.95 -35.69
N GLY A 109 -76.14 -55.91 -35.61
CA GLY A 109 -75.17 -55.72 -34.55
C GLY A 109 -73.98 -56.71 -34.55
N ARG A 110 -73.80 -57.50 -35.54
CA ARG A 110 -72.65 -58.45 -35.66
C ARG A 110 -71.45 -57.76 -36.34
N VAL A 111 -70.25 -58.02 -35.83
CA VAL A 111 -69.02 -57.55 -36.45
C VAL A 111 -68.82 -58.20 -37.79
N ILE A 112 -68.72 -57.39 -38.83
CA ILE A 112 -68.54 -57.88 -40.24
C ILE A 112 -67.16 -57.53 -40.76
N GLY A 113 -66.40 -56.63 -40.06
CA GLY A 113 -65.07 -56.26 -40.41
C GLY A 113 -64.45 -55.34 -39.35
N VAL A 114 -63.23 -54.88 -39.51
CA VAL A 114 -62.55 -53.90 -38.70
C VAL A 114 -61.96 -52.83 -39.61
N LEU A 115 -62.34 -51.59 -39.43
CA LEU A 115 -61.72 -50.42 -40.08
C LEU A 115 -60.62 -49.86 -39.15
N LYS A 116 -59.44 -49.71 -39.70
CA LYS A 116 -58.34 -49.04 -39.07
C LYS A 116 -58.08 -47.70 -39.77
N MET A 117 -58.05 -46.62 -38.96
CA MET A 117 -57.52 -45.30 -39.36
C MET A 117 -56.23 -45.03 -38.64
N ALA A 118 -55.26 -44.44 -39.32
CA ALA A 118 -53.95 -44.18 -38.73
C ALA A 118 -53.32 -42.88 -39.25
N THR A 119 -52.60 -42.21 -38.40
CA THR A 119 -51.74 -41.08 -38.72
C THR A 119 -50.32 -41.46 -38.39
N ASP A 120 -49.36 -41.18 -39.28
CA ASP A 120 -47.95 -41.36 -39.02
C ASP A 120 -47.48 -40.37 -37.96
N ILE A 121 -46.83 -40.90 -36.92
CA ILE A 121 -46.23 -40.14 -35.84
C ILE A 121 -44.72 -40.50 -35.67
N THR A 122 -44.12 -41.16 -36.68
CA THR A 122 -42.71 -41.60 -36.58
C THR A 122 -41.76 -40.43 -36.36
N ASP A 123 -41.85 -39.38 -37.18
CA ASP A 123 -41.01 -38.20 -37.06
C ASP A 123 -41.25 -37.46 -35.74
N LYS A 124 -42.48 -37.44 -35.26
CA LYS A 124 -42.85 -36.87 -33.96
C LYS A 124 -42.18 -37.64 -32.80
N LYS A 125 -42.26 -38.98 -32.84
CA LYS A 125 -41.56 -39.83 -31.84
C LYS A 125 -40.06 -39.66 -31.90
N ALA A 126 -39.46 -39.60 -33.08
CA ALA A 126 -38.03 -39.35 -33.25
C ALA A 126 -37.63 -37.98 -32.70
N ALA A 127 -38.44 -36.92 -32.96
CA ALA A 127 -38.16 -35.58 -32.43
C ALA A 127 -38.22 -35.54 -30.89
N VAL A 128 -39.22 -36.15 -30.27
CA VAL A 128 -39.34 -36.27 -28.82
C VAL A 128 -38.18 -37.03 -28.22
N ALA A 129 -37.79 -38.18 -28.84
CA ALA A 129 -36.64 -38.94 -28.38
C ALA A 129 -35.35 -38.13 -28.46
N GLY A 130 -35.12 -37.41 -29.57
CA GLY A 130 -33.95 -36.50 -29.68
C GLY A 130 -33.92 -35.40 -28.66
N ILE A 131 -35.09 -34.80 -28.31
CA ILE A 131 -35.18 -33.80 -27.25
C ILE A 131 -34.82 -34.41 -25.89
N ILE A 132 -35.31 -35.61 -25.58
CA ILE A 132 -34.99 -36.31 -24.32
C ILE A 132 -33.49 -36.61 -24.24
N GLU A 133 -32.90 -37.09 -25.32
CA GLU A 133 -31.45 -37.34 -25.43
C GLU A 133 -30.65 -36.05 -25.24
N GLY A 134 -31.04 -34.96 -25.92
CA GLY A 134 -30.43 -33.65 -25.78
C GLY A 134 -30.50 -33.10 -24.36
N LEU A 135 -31.63 -33.24 -23.68
CA LEU A 135 -31.79 -32.88 -22.27
C LEU A 135 -30.91 -33.73 -21.36
N GLY A 136 -30.71 -35.01 -21.68
CA GLY A 136 -29.77 -35.88 -21.00
C GLY A 136 -28.33 -35.37 -21.11
N HIS A 137 -27.89 -35.03 -22.33
CA HIS A 137 -26.59 -34.39 -22.53
C HIS A 137 -26.41 -33.11 -21.77
N LEU A 138 -27.43 -32.26 -21.78
CA LEU A 138 -27.40 -30.98 -20.99
C LEU A 138 -27.29 -31.25 -19.50
N ALA A 139 -28.01 -32.20 -18.96
CA ALA A 139 -27.96 -32.60 -17.55
C ALA A 139 -26.58 -33.16 -17.16
N ASP A 140 -25.91 -33.86 -18.07
CA ASP A 140 -24.54 -34.35 -17.89
C ASP A 140 -23.46 -33.26 -18.06
N GLY A 141 -23.86 -32.03 -18.40
CA GLY A 141 -22.93 -30.91 -18.62
C GLY A 141 -22.32 -30.85 -20.03
N ARG A 142 -22.79 -31.68 -20.97
CA ARG A 142 -22.29 -31.69 -22.38
C ARG A 142 -22.97 -30.57 -23.17
N LEU A 143 -22.35 -29.40 -23.23
CA LEU A 143 -22.87 -28.22 -23.92
C LEU A 143 -22.47 -28.13 -25.38
N THR A 144 -22.01 -29.24 -25.94
CA THR A 144 -21.64 -29.38 -27.38
C THR A 144 -22.74 -29.99 -28.21
N HIS A 145 -23.68 -30.73 -27.57
CA HIS A 145 -24.76 -31.42 -28.27
C HIS A 145 -25.78 -30.41 -28.81
N ARG A 146 -26.22 -30.64 -30.07
CA ARG A 146 -27.26 -29.82 -30.73
C ARG A 146 -28.32 -30.76 -31.31
N LEU A 147 -29.57 -30.35 -31.16
CA LEU A 147 -30.66 -31.02 -31.88
C LEU A 147 -30.51 -30.75 -33.37
N THR A 148 -30.60 -31.82 -34.19
CA THR A 148 -30.38 -31.76 -35.64
C THR A 148 -31.48 -31.00 -36.37
N ALA A 149 -31.22 -30.60 -37.63
CA ALA A 149 -32.14 -29.82 -38.44
C ALA A 149 -33.42 -30.58 -38.88
N SER A 150 -33.43 -31.91 -38.84
CA SER A 150 -34.56 -32.75 -39.34
C SER A 150 -35.56 -33.03 -38.21
N VAL A 151 -36.37 -32.00 -37.88
CA VAL A 151 -37.52 -32.18 -36.99
C VAL A 151 -38.80 -31.70 -37.69
N PRO A 152 -39.98 -32.26 -37.37
CA PRO A 152 -41.26 -31.79 -37.87
C PRO A 152 -41.44 -30.28 -37.57
N GLN A 153 -42.24 -29.62 -38.42
CA GLN A 153 -42.43 -28.17 -38.32
C GLN A 153 -42.87 -27.72 -36.92
N GLU A 154 -43.73 -28.52 -36.27
CA GLU A 154 -44.28 -28.27 -34.93
C GLU A 154 -43.21 -28.31 -33.81
N PHE A 155 -42.02 -28.89 -34.05
CA PHE A 155 -40.92 -29.01 -33.10
C PHE A 155 -39.75 -28.07 -33.40
N ARG A 156 -39.80 -27.24 -34.44
CA ARG A 156 -38.70 -26.34 -34.82
C ARG A 156 -38.42 -25.32 -33.73
N ASP A 157 -39.45 -24.69 -33.15
CA ASP A 157 -39.27 -23.70 -32.08
C ASP A 157 -38.65 -24.31 -30.82
N VAL A 158 -38.98 -25.59 -30.53
CA VAL A 158 -38.41 -26.30 -29.39
C VAL A 158 -36.94 -26.59 -29.65
N ARG A 159 -36.57 -27.09 -30.85
CA ARG A 159 -35.19 -27.32 -31.29
C ARG A 159 -34.38 -26.03 -31.19
N ASP A 160 -34.88 -24.93 -31.75
CA ASP A 160 -34.15 -23.67 -31.83
C ASP A 160 -34.00 -23.04 -30.42
N SER A 161 -35.03 -23.17 -29.59
CA SER A 161 -34.95 -22.73 -28.18
C SER A 161 -33.96 -23.57 -27.37
N PHE A 162 -33.95 -24.90 -27.56
CA PHE A 162 -32.98 -25.80 -26.94
C PHE A 162 -31.55 -25.43 -27.35
N ASN A 163 -31.29 -25.34 -28.65
CA ASN A 163 -29.95 -25.02 -29.17
C ASN A 163 -29.46 -23.66 -28.66
N ARG A 164 -30.31 -22.64 -28.68
CA ARG A 164 -29.98 -21.31 -28.12
C ARG A 164 -29.70 -21.38 -26.63
N THR A 165 -30.43 -22.19 -25.87
CA THR A 165 -30.18 -22.38 -24.43
C THR A 165 -28.79 -22.98 -24.20
N VAL A 166 -28.44 -24.02 -24.98
CA VAL A 166 -27.12 -24.66 -24.90
C VAL A 166 -26.00 -23.68 -25.28
N ASP A 167 -26.20 -22.86 -26.34
CA ASP A 167 -25.24 -21.83 -26.75
C ASP A 167 -25.02 -20.81 -25.62
N ASN A 168 -26.09 -20.34 -25.00
CA ASN A 168 -26.00 -19.37 -23.88
C ASN A 168 -25.29 -19.96 -22.66
N PHE A 169 -25.55 -21.23 -22.30
CA PHE A 169 -24.85 -21.89 -21.20
C PHE A 169 -23.37 -22.10 -21.53
N ALA A 170 -23.04 -22.51 -22.75
CA ALA A 170 -21.66 -22.69 -23.18
C ALA A 170 -20.89 -21.35 -23.12
N ALA A 171 -21.49 -20.27 -23.61
CA ALA A 171 -20.91 -18.93 -23.54
C ALA A 171 -20.71 -18.47 -22.08
N MET A 172 -21.69 -18.68 -21.22
CA MET A 172 -21.60 -18.33 -19.79
C MET A 172 -20.49 -19.10 -19.08
N VAL A 173 -20.37 -20.40 -19.31
CA VAL A 173 -19.31 -21.24 -18.72
C VAL A 173 -17.92 -20.76 -19.17
N ASN A 174 -17.77 -20.44 -20.46
CA ASN A 174 -16.50 -19.93 -20.99
C ASN A 174 -16.16 -18.54 -20.41
N ASP A 175 -17.12 -17.62 -20.28
CA ASP A 175 -16.91 -16.30 -19.66
C ASP A 175 -16.49 -16.45 -18.19
N ILE A 176 -17.12 -17.35 -17.45
CA ILE A 176 -16.73 -17.62 -16.05
C ILE A 176 -15.32 -18.20 -15.97
N ARG A 177 -14.92 -19.11 -16.88
CA ARG A 177 -13.55 -19.64 -16.94
C ARG A 177 -12.51 -18.54 -17.21
N GLU A 178 -12.79 -17.66 -18.15
CA GLU A 178 -11.90 -16.53 -18.46
C GLU A 178 -11.73 -15.60 -17.25
N ARG A 179 -12.84 -15.24 -16.60
CA ARG A 179 -12.81 -14.41 -15.38
C ARG A 179 -12.10 -15.11 -14.23
N ALA A 180 -12.30 -16.40 -14.05
CA ALA A 180 -11.59 -17.19 -13.05
C ALA A 180 -10.07 -17.17 -13.29
N ALA A 181 -9.63 -17.32 -14.55
CA ALA A 181 -8.22 -17.24 -14.90
C ALA A 181 -7.63 -15.84 -14.61
N MET A 182 -8.38 -14.76 -14.89
CA MET A 182 -7.97 -13.40 -14.55
C MET A 182 -7.81 -13.21 -13.03
N ILE A 183 -8.81 -13.63 -12.24
CA ILE A 183 -8.76 -13.54 -10.77
C ILE A 183 -7.59 -14.35 -10.21
N HIS A 184 -7.31 -15.53 -10.77
CA HIS A 184 -6.14 -16.32 -10.38
C HIS A 184 -4.81 -15.57 -10.59
N SER A 185 -4.70 -14.91 -11.75
CA SER A 185 -3.53 -14.08 -12.09
C SER A 185 -3.39 -12.88 -11.14
N GLU A 186 -4.49 -12.18 -10.86
CA GLU A 186 -4.52 -11.04 -9.94
C GLU A 186 -4.16 -11.45 -8.50
N ALA A 187 -4.67 -12.59 -8.04
CA ALA A 187 -4.30 -13.15 -6.74
C ALA A 187 -2.79 -13.45 -6.67
N GLY A 188 -2.21 -13.98 -7.75
CA GLY A 188 -0.77 -14.17 -7.85
C GLY A 188 0.02 -12.86 -7.74
N GLN A 189 -0.44 -11.78 -8.38
CA GLN A 189 0.18 -10.46 -8.28
C GLN A 189 0.07 -9.87 -6.87
N ILE A 190 -1.07 -10.05 -6.20
CA ILE A 190 -1.24 -9.62 -4.80
C ILE A 190 -0.27 -10.37 -3.88
N ALA A 191 -0.11 -11.68 -4.05
CA ALA A 191 0.84 -12.47 -3.26
C ALA A 191 2.29 -12.01 -3.47
N GLN A 192 2.69 -11.72 -4.71
CA GLN A 192 4.01 -11.17 -5.01
C GLN A 192 4.22 -9.77 -4.39
N GLY A 193 3.21 -8.89 -4.50
CA GLY A 193 3.25 -7.56 -3.89
C GLY A 193 3.35 -7.62 -2.37
N ALA A 194 2.69 -8.58 -1.74
CA ALA A 194 2.77 -8.83 -0.31
C ALA A 194 4.18 -9.29 0.11
N ASP A 195 4.82 -10.21 -0.61
CA ASP A 195 6.19 -10.65 -0.35
C ASP A 195 7.20 -9.50 -0.48
N GLU A 196 7.05 -8.66 -1.52
CA GLU A 196 7.87 -7.46 -1.70
C GLU A 196 7.69 -6.46 -0.55
N LEU A 197 6.44 -6.25 -0.11
CA LEU A 197 6.14 -5.37 1.04
C LEU A 197 6.76 -5.91 2.33
N ALA A 198 6.75 -7.22 2.57
CA ALA A 198 7.40 -7.85 3.70
C ALA A 198 8.91 -7.59 3.70
N ARG A 199 9.59 -7.86 2.59
CA ARG A 199 11.03 -7.61 2.45
C ARG A 199 11.41 -6.14 2.66
N ARG A 200 10.61 -5.23 2.13
CA ARG A 200 10.80 -3.79 2.36
C ARG A 200 10.58 -3.41 3.82
N GLY A 201 9.60 -4.02 4.47
CA GLY A 201 9.35 -3.84 5.89
C GLY A 201 10.52 -4.30 6.77
N GLU A 202 11.13 -5.46 6.48
CA GLU A 202 12.33 -5.94 7.16
C GLU A 202 13.53 -4.99 6.98
N SER A 203 13.77 -4.53 5.74
CA SER A 203 14.82 -3.56 5.45
C SER A 203 14.59 -2.23 6.15
N GLN A 204 13.34 -1.79 6.25
CA GLN A 204 12.94 -0.58 6.97
C GLN A 204 13.15 -0.73 8.47
N ALA A 205 12.84 -1.90 9.08
CA ALA A 205 13.11 -2.18 10.49
C ALA A 205 14.60 -2.04 10.82
N ALA A 206 15.47 -2.64 10.00
CA ALA A 206 16.92 -2.50 10.17
C ALA A 206 17.38 -1.03 10.08
N SER A 207 16.82 -0.25 9.16
CA SER A 207 17.11 1.18 9.03
C SER A 207 16.60 2.00 10.21
N LEU A 208 15.46 1.66 10.78
CA LEU A 208 14.90 2.27 11.98
C LEU A 208 15.77 1.99 13.20
N GLU A 209 16.24 0.74 13.39
CA GLU A 209 17.18 0.38 14.47
C GLU A 209 18.48 1.19 14.39
N GLN A 210 19.07 1.31 13.21
CA GLN A 210 20.27 2.12 13.01
C GLN A 210 20.03 3.60 13.30
N THR A 211 18.88 4.12 12.88
CA THR A 211 18.51 5.52 13.12
C THR A 211 18.24 5.76 14.60
N ALA A 212 17.59 4.84 15.30
CA ALA A 212 17.35 4.91 16.74
C ALA A 212 18.66 4.95 17.53
N ALA A 213 19.63 4.07 17.18
CA ALA A 213 20.97 4.08 17.80
C ALA A 213 21.72 5.42 17.57
N ALA A 214 21.60 6.01 16.38
CA ALA A 214 22.19 7.32 16.09
C ALA A 214 21.51 8.44 16.89
N VAL A 215 20.20 8.40 17.06
CA VAL A 215 19.44 9.38 17.88
C VAL A 215 19.80 9.25 19.36
N GLU A 216 19.99 8.03 19.89
CA GLU A 216 20.45 7.82 21.25
C GLU A 216 21.88 8.41 21.45
N GLN A 217 22.77 8.21 20.49
CA GLN A 217 24.12 8.80 20.54
C GLN A 217 24.06 10.34 20.50
N ILE A 218 23.21 10.93 19.65
CA ILE A 218 23.00 12.38 19.60
C ILE A 218 22.47 12.88 20.95
N SER A 219 21.51 12.18 21.55
CA SER A 219 20.96 12.49 22.87
C SER A 219 22.05 12.54 23.95
N GLY A 220 22.91 11.49 23.98
CA GLY A 220 24.04 11.42 24.88
C GLY A 220 25.04 12.58 24.68
N ASN A 221 25.38 12.87 23.42
CA ASN A 221 26.28 13.98 23.08
C ASN A 221 25.68 15.34 23.48
N THR A 222 24.37 15.53 23.30
CA THR A 222 23.65 16.75 23.71
C THR A 222 23.70 16.92 25.23
N ALA A 223 23.46 15.86 26.00
CA ALA A 223 23.57 15.89 27.46
C ALA A 223 24.99 16.22 27.92
N MET A 224 26.04 15.60 27.33
CA MET A 224 27.43 15.92 27.62
C MET A 224 27.78 17.37 27.28
N THR A 225 27.31 17.88 26.15
CA THR A 225 27.52 19.29 25.74
C THR A 225 26.86 20.25 26.72
N SER A 226 25.66 19.94 27.22
CA SER A 226 24.96 20.73 28.23
C SER A 226 25.77 20.79 29.54
N THR A 227 26.30 19.65 29.99
CA THR A 227 27.12 19.59 31.20
C THR A 227 28.42 20.40 31.03
N ALA A 228 29.11 20.22 29.92
CA ALA A 228 30.34 20.96 29.61
C ALA A 228 30.09 22.47 29.50
N ALA A 229 28.98 22.89 28.94
CA ALA A 229 28.59 24.30 28.91
C ALA A 229 28.33 24.86 30.30
N GLN A 230 27.70 24.10 31.21
CA GLN A 230 27.49 24.50 32.59
C GLN A 230 28.80 24.65 33.38
N GLU A 231 29.73 23.71 33.23
CA GLU A 231 31.06 23.73 33.85
C GLU A 231 31.89 24.91 33.33
N ALA A 232 31.89 25.13 32.01
CA ALA A 232 32.58 26.25 31.39
C ALA A 232 32.01 27.62 31.84
N ASN A 233 30.68 27.72 32.01
CA ASN A 233 30.05 28.91 32.55
C ASN A 233 30.48 29.18 34.00
N GLY A 234 30.61 28.12 34.82
CA GLY A 234 31.14 28.23 36.19
C GLY A 234 32.57 28.78 36.20
N ALA A 235 33.46 28.15 35.39
CA ALA A 235 34.86 28.56 35.26
C ALA A 235 35.01 30.02 34.76
N ALA A 236 34.21 30.43 33.79
CA ALA A 236 34.22 31.80 33.25
C ALA A 236 33.76 32.83 34.31
N LYS A 237 32.74 32.52 35.11
CA LYS A 237 32.30 33.37 36.21
C LYS A 237 33.34 33.50 37.29
N ASP A 238 34.09 32.44 37.59
CA ASP A 238 35.16 32.49 38.56
C ASP A 238 36.36 33.29 38.00
N ALA A 239 36.68 33.18 36.72
CA ALA A 239 37.68 34.02 36.05
C ALA A 239 37.25 35.53 36.11
N GLU A 240 35.95 35.85 35.91
CA GLU A 240 35.44 37.23 36.05
C GLU A 240 35.67 37.79 37.44
N LYS A 241 35.47 36.98 38.50
CA LYS A 241 35.75 37.39 39.90
C LYS A 241 37.25 37.68 40.12
N VAL A 242 38.13 36.81 39.58
CA VAL A 242 39.57 36.98 39.69
C VAL A 242 40.04 38.25 38.99
N VAL A 243 39.55 38.52 37.77
CA VAL A 243 39.90 39.72 37.01
C VAL A 243 39.38 40.97 37.74
N LYS A 244 38.17 40.94 38.29
CA LYS A 244 37.63 42.04 39.08
C LYS A 244 38.50 42.34 40.31
N HIS A 245 38.90 41.29 41.05
CA HIS A 245 39.82 41.46 42.19
C HIS A 245 41.17 42.01 41.74
N GLY A 246 41.71 41.57 40.60
CA GLY A 246 42.93 42.14 40.01
C GLY A 246 42.80 43.64 39.73
N ASN A 247 41.68 44.07 39.16
CA ASN A 247 41.40 45.52 38.95
C ASN A 247 41.34 46.34 40.27
N ASP A 248 40.74 45.76 41.30
CA ASP A 248 40.71 46.41 42.62
C ASP A 248 42.14 46.59 43.18
N VAL A 249 43.01 45.56 43.10
CA VAL A 249 44.41 45.60 43.53
C VAL A 249 45.18 46.60 42.68
N VAL A 250 45.03 46.70 41.41
CA VAL A 250 45.67 47.67 40.50
C VAL A 250 45.23 49.13 40.92
N SER A 251 43.95 49.34 41.21
CA SER A 251 43.44 50.62 41.63
C SER A 251 44.07 51.04 42.94
N GLU A 252 44.25 50.16 43.95
CA GLU A 252 44.94 50.38 45.18
C GLU A 252 46.43 50.70 44.96
N ALA A 253 47.10 49.96 44.03
CA ALA A 253 48.50 50.22 43.70
C ALA A 253 48.68 51.59 43.05
N VAL A 254 47.81 52.03 42.14
CA VAL A 254 47.85 53.42 41.60
C VAL A 254 47.72 54.46 42.70
N ALA A 255 46.75 54.30 43.59
CA ALA A 255 46.58 55.24 44.72
C ALA A 255 47.75 55.27 45.66
N ALA A 256 48.46 54.13 45.88
CA ALA A 256 49.67 54.09 46.69
C ALA A 256 50.83 54.81 45.99
N ILE A 257 50.99 54.58 44.67
CA ILE A 257 52.10 55.26 43.93
C ILE A 257 51.82 56.78 43.82
N GLU A 258 50.59 57.23 43.66
CA GLU A 258 50.23 58.64 43.67
C GLU A 258 50.59 59.30 45.04
N ARG A 259 50.42 58.59 46.16
CA ARG A 259 50.91 59.10 47.48
C ARG A 259 52.45 59.19 47.50
N ILE A 260 53.18 58.21 46.91
CA ILE A 260 54.66 58.29 46.84
C ILE A 260 55.09 59.44 45.95
N GLU A 261 54.43 59.71 44.83
CA GLU A 261 54.70 60.91 44.00
C GLU A 261 54.53 62.19 44.77
N GLN A 262 53.44 62.32 45.56
CA GLN A 262 53.21 63.49 46.45
C GLN A 262 54.34 63.69 47.47
N HIS A 263 54.77 62.53 48.11
CA HIS A 263 55.84 62.62 49.08
C HIS A 263 57.18 62.95 48.40
N THR A 264 57.47 62.49 47.22
CA THR A 264 58.69 62.83 46.46
C THR A 264 58.72 64.30 46.09
N LYS A 265 57.58 64.85 45.63
CA LYS A 265 57.44 66.31 45.39
C LYS A 265 57.71 67.10 46.63
N SER A 266 57.17 66.72 47.81
CA SER A 266 57.40 67.39 49.08
C SER A 266 58.88 67.29 49.47
N MET A 267 59.55 66.15 49.26
CA MET A 267 61.01 66.07 49.55
C MET A 267 61.83 66.96 48.61
N ALA A 268 61.47 67.15 47.35
CA ALA A 268 62.11 68.11 46.47
C ALA A 268 61.99 69.55 46.97
N GLU A 269 60.84 69.94 47.49
CA GLU A 269 60.64 71.23 48.06
C GLU A 269 61.49 71.48 49.35
N PHE A 270 61.52 70.45 50.24
CA PHE A 270 62.38 70.54 51.43
C PHE A 270 63.84 70.63 51.09
N THR A 271 64.31 69.85 50.12
CA THR A 271 65.70 69.87 49.68
C THR A 271 66.09 71.23 49.12
N ARG A 272 65.22 71.88 48.35
CA ARG A 272 65.41 73.23 47.83
C ARG A 272 65.49 74.28 48.98
N VAL A 273 64.69 74.12 50.06
CA VAL A 273 64.76 74.97 51.25
C VAL A 273 66.11 74.78 51.94
N ILE A 274 66.61 73.55 52.09
CA ILE A 274 67.91 73.23 52.65
C ILE A 274 69.05 73.88 51.85
N GLU A 275 68.98 73.77 50.52
CA GLU A 275 69.93 74.39 49.58
C GLU A 275 69.97 75.89 49.73
N ASN A 276 68.78 76.57 49.86
CA ASN A 276 68.69 77.97 50.13
C ASN A 276 69.29 78.34 51.49
N PHE A 277 69.06 77.54 52.55
CA PHE A 277 69.68 77.74 53.82
C PHE A 277 71.20 77.61 53.79
N ALA A 278 71.68 76.61 53.06
CA ALA A 278 73.10 76.42 52.84
C ALA A 278 73.73 77.60 52.08
N PHE A 279 73.05 78.10 51.08
CA PHE A 279 73.47 79.31 50.31
C PHE A 279 73.47 80.58 51.25
N GLN A 280 72.41 80.81 52.02
CA GLN A 280 72.35 81.91 52.96
C GLN A 280 73.41 81.84 54.01
N THR A 281 73.66 80.59 54.58
CA THR A 281 74.70 80.34 55.57
C THR A 281 76.09 80.62 55.02
N ASN A 282 76.30 80.18 53.73
CA ASN A 282 77.57 80.51 53.07
C ASN A 282 77.74 81.99 52.87
N LEU A 283 76.76 82.78 52.50
CA LEU A 283 76.78 84.25 52.41
C LEU A 283 77.07 84.90 53.77
N LEU A 284 76.36 84.41 54.83
CA LEU A 284 76.60 84.91 56.19
C LEU A 284 77.96 84.64 56.69
N SER A 285 78.51 83.47 56.41
CA SER A 285 79.87 83.10 56.74
C SER A 285 80.93 83.89 55.99
N ILE A 286 80.68 84.26 54.71
CA ILE A 286 81.58 85.21 53.97
C ILE A 286 81.55 86.58 54.64
N ASN A 287 80.39 87.10 54.94
CA ASN A 287 80.27 88.36 55.62
C ASN A 287 80.99 88.36 57.00
N ALA A 288 80.82 87.29 57.79
CA ALA A 288 81.51 87.12 59.07
C ALA A 288 83.01 87.04 58.90
N ALA A 289 83.51 86.34 57.87
CA ALA A 289 84.94 86.22 57.56
C ALA A 289 85.57 87.61 57.22
N VAL A 290 84.83 88.43 56.43
CA VAL A 290 85.20 89.79 56.06
C VAL A 290 85.30 90.67 57.30
N GLU A 291 84.26 90.62 58.20
CA GLU A 291 84.28 91.43 59.43
C GLU A 291 85.33 90.97 60.44
N ALA A 292 85.59 89.66 60.51
CA ALA A 292 86.71 89.08 61.29
C ALA A 292 88.06 89.56 60.81
N ALA A 293 88.27 89.68 59.49
CA ALA A 293 89.45 90.18 58.83
C ALA A 293 89.62 91.69 59.14
N ARG A 294 88.55 92.42 59.21
CA ARG A 294 88.45 93.81 59.48
C ARG A 294 88.85 94.18 60.97
N ALA A 295 88.62 93.23 61.90
CA ALA A 295 88.96 93.31 63.32
C ALA A 295 90.47 92.99 63.60
N GLY A 296 91.24 92.65 62.59
CA GLY A 296 92.66 92.44 62.77
C GLY A 296 93.03 91.26 63.70
N GLU A 297 94.04 91.37 64.56
CA GLU A 297 94.49 90.24 65.42
C GLU A 297 93.41 89.76 66.41
N VAL A 298 92.49 90.55 66.85
CA VAL A 298 91.44 90.18 67.80
C VAL A 298 90.37 89.35 67.07
N GLY A 299 90.20 89.48 65.76
CA GLY A 299 89.23 88.72 64.94
C GLY A 299 89.69 87.33 64.44
N ARG A 300 90.91 86.93 64.73
CA ARG A 300 91.55 85.71 64.14
C ARG A 300 90.81 84.36 64.45
N GLY A 301 90.34 84.21 65.74
CA GLY A 301 89.51 83.12 66.17
C GLY A 301 88.10 83.04 65.39
N PHE A 302 87.50 84.22 65.22
CA PHE A 302 86.27 84.34 64.50
C PHE A 302 86.41 84.04 62.97
N ALA A 303 87.54 84.41 62.38
CA ALA A 303 87.86 84.08 60.96
C ALA A 303 87.94 82.58 60.71
N VAL A 304 88.53 81.80 61.65
CA VAL A 304 88.59 80.34 61.55
C VAL A 304 87.21 79.71 61.63
N VAL A 305 86.34 80.18 62.59
CA VAL A 305 84.98 79.68 62.71
C VAL A 305 84.14 80.07 61.48
N ALA A 306 84.30 81.30 60.99
CA ALA A 306 83.59 81.69 59.75
C ALA A 306 84.02 80.87 58.56
N GLN A 307 85.26 80.54 58.42
CA GLN A 307 85.72 79.64 57.32
C GLN A 307 85.22 78.20 57.52
N GLU A 308 85.13 77.67 58.73
CA GLU A 308 84.58 76.33 59.00
C GLU A 308 83.06 76.30 58.74
N VAL A 309 82.29 77.37 59.15
CA VAL A 309 80.87 77.48 58.82
C VAL A 309 80.65 77.58 57.28
N ARG A 310 81.55 78.30 56.61
CA ARG A 310 81.52 78.35 55.10
C ARG A 310 81.74 77.01 54.49
N ASN A 311 82.73 76.24 54.93
CA ASN A 311 83.01 74.91 54.47
C ASN A 311 81.84 73.96 54.70
N LEU A 312 81.18 74.03 55.86
CA LEU A 312 79.99 73.27 56.24
C LEU A 312 78.77 73.64 55.36
N ALA A 313 78.59 74.95 55.09
CA ALA A 313 77.53 75.44 54.22
C ALA A 313 77.75 74.97 52.79
N GLN A 314 78.99 74.99 52.26
CA GLN A 314 79.31 74.47 50.96
C GLN A 314 79.11 72.95 50.85
N GLN A 315 79.50 72.18 51.90
CA GLN A 315 79.22 70.76 51.97
C GLN A 315 77.71 70.44 52.00
N SER A 316 76.93 71.20 52.83
CA SER A 316 75.48 71.06 52.87
C SER A 316 74.82 71.36 51.52
N GLY A 317 75.29 72.41 50.83
CA GLY A 317 74.79 72.77 49.50
C GLY A 317 75.05 71.64 48.48
N LYS A 318 76.28 71.08 48.49
CA LYS A 318 76.58 69.90 47.60
C LYS A 318 75.79 68.68 47.96
N ALA A 319 75.61 68.41 49.27
CA ALA A 319 74.77 67.30 49.71
C ALA A 319 73.32 67.45 49.24
N SER A 320 72.75 68.72 49.42
CA SER A 320 71.37 69.05 48.96
C SER A 320 71.24 68.86 47.44
N GLN A 321 72.24 69.32 46.66
CA GLN A 321 72.23 69.08 45.19
C GLN A 321 72.23 67.60 44.83
N SER A 322 73.05 66.81 45.49
CA SER A 322 73.06 65.36 45.30
C SER A 322 71.75 64.68 45.68
N ILE A 323 71.06 65.14 46.73
CA ILE A 323 69.73 64.65 47.13
C ILE A 323 68.68 65.10 46.12
N ALA A 324 68.75 66.35 45.61
CA ALA A 324 67.83 66.83 44.57
C ALA A 324 67.92 65.97 43.28
N ASP A 325 69.19 65.63 42.86
CA ASP A 325 69.40 64.73 41.71
C ASP A 325 68.82 63.31 41.89
N LEU A 326 68.94 62.79 43.16
CA LEU A 326 68.37 61.47 43.51
C LEU A 326 66.82 61.53 43.52
N ILE A 327 66.26 62.60 44.00
CA ILE A 327 64.79 62.82 44.01
C ILE A 327 64.27 62.94 42.57
N GLY A 328 64.95 63.69 41.71
CA GLY A 328 64.58 63.79 40.29
C GLY A 328 64.60 62.46 39.60
N LYS A 329 65.59 61.58 39.87
CA LYS A 329 65.60 60.23 39.38
C LYS A 329 64.42 59.40 39.92
N SER A 330 64.17 59.49 41.22
CA SER A 330 63.05 58.80 41.88
C SER A 330 61.68 59.24 41.30
N GLU A 331 61.53 60.54 41.02
CA GLU A 331 60.31 61.04 40.36
C GLU A 331 60.07 60.42 38.94
N ALA A 332 61.13 60.34 38.18
CA ALA A 332 61.07 59.69 36.87
C ALA A 332 60.74 58.18 36.95
N GLU A 333 61.31 57.46 37.92
CA GLU A 333 61.00 56.03 38.19
C GLU A 333 59.54 55.88 38.68
N VAL A 334 59.04 56.74 39.56
CA VAL A 334 57.65 56.77 40.04
C VAL A 334 56.69 56.96 38.85
N GLN A 335 56.95 57.94 37.97
CA GLN A 335 56.11 58.21 36.77
C GLN A 335 56.09 57.02 35.83
N SER A 336 57.23 56.35 35.61
CA SER A 336 57.34 55.15 34.86
C SER A 336 56.48 54.04 35.48
N GLY A 337 56.62 53.83 36.78
CA GLY A 337 55.80 52.85 37.54
C GLY A 337 54.32 53.10 37.42
N VAL A 338 53.85 54.38 37.58
CA VAL A 338 52.40 54.73 37.37
C VAL A 338 51.96 54.36 35.99
N SER A 339 52.75 54.64 34.96
CA SER A 339 52.40 54.29 33.55
C SER A 339 52.25 52.77 33.35
N LEU A 340 53.18 51.99 33.90
CA LEU A 340 53.11 50.52 33.81
C LEU A 340 51.91 49.93 34.55
N VAL A 341 51.60 50.42 35.72
CA VAL A 341 50.44 49.96 36.49
C VAL A 341 49.14 50.37 35.84
N ARG A 342 49.04 51.50 35.21
CA ARG A 342 47.85 51.94 34.42
C ARG A 342 47.70 51.06 33.18
N GLN A 343 48.78 50.68 32.46
CA GLN A 343 48.75 49.76 31.34
C GLN A 343 48.24 48.41 31.81
N THR A 344 48.67 47.91 32.97
CA THR A 344 48.18 46.65 33.54
C THR A 344 46.70 46.71 33.80
N GLY A 345 46.17 47.84 34.32
CA GLY A 345 44.74 48.07 34.54
C GLY A 345 43.94 48.03 33.21
N THR A 346 44.49 48.61 32.14
CA THR A 346 43.84 48.54 30.83
C THR A 346 43.81 47.09 30.31
N ALA A 347 44.92 46.36 30.42
CA ALA A 347 44.97 44.95 29.98
C ALA A 347 43.97 44.06 30.79
N LEU A 348 43.81 44.27 32.09
CA LEU A 348 42.81 43.56 32.90
C LEU A 348 41.40 43.91 32.49
N ASN A 349 41.10 45.16 32.12
CA ASN A 349 39.77 45.53 31.60
C ASN A 349 39.45 44.86 30.24
N ASP A 350 40.44 44.74 29.36
CA ASP A 350 40.32 44.00 28.10
C ASP A 350 40.04 42.53 28.35
N ILE A 351 40.76 41.90 29.31
CA ILE A 351 40.52 40.52 29.74
C ILE A 351 39.08 40.39 30.29
N GLN A 352 38.63 41.34 31.12
CA GLN A 352 37.26 41.32 31.65
C GLN A 352 36.22 41.34 30.55
N THR A 353 36.42 42.16 29.53
CA THR A 353 35.51 42.24 28.36
C THR A 353 35.52 40.92 27.57
N ALA A 354 36.68 40.30 27.37
CA ALA A 354 36.80 39.01 26.72
C ALA A 354 36.09 37.90 27.50
N VAL A 355 36.26 37.84 28.82
CA VAL A 355 35.60 36.85 29.70
C VAL A 355 34.09 37.01 29.65
N ARG A 356 33.56 38.26 29.67
CA ARG A 356 32.11 38.45 29.47
C ARG A 356 31.61 37.97 28.13
N GLY A 357 32.37 38.14 27.06
CA GLY A 357 32.08 37.57 25.74
C GLY A 357 31.99 36.05 25.79
N VAL A 358 32.93 35.38 26.49
CA VAL A 358 32.92 33.93 26.69
C VAL A 358 31.65 33.50 27.46
N VAL A 359 31.27 34.16 28.54
CA VAL A 359 30.04 33.86 29.30
C VAL A 359 28.80 33.96 28.42
N SER A 360 28.70 34.98 27.58
CA SER A 360 27.59 35.17 26.64
C SER A 360 27.51 34.00 25.60
N ASN A 361 28.65 33.61 25.02
CA ASN A 361 28.72 32.52 24.07
C ASN A 361 28.32 31.19 24.70
N ILE A 362 28.81 30.90 25.91
CA ILE A 362 28.43 29.67 26.64
C ILE A 362 26.94 29.65 26.95
N SER A 363 26.34 30.76 27.31
CA SER A 363 24.89 30.88 27.52
C SER A 363 24.12 30.58 26.23
N GLY A 364 24.61 31.03 25.07
CA GLY A 364 24.05 30.71 23.78
C GLY A 364 24.13 29.23 23.47
N ILE A 365 25.28 28.58 23.76
CA ILE A 365 25.46 27.12 23.60
C ILE A 365 24.49 26.36 24.50
N ALA A 366 24.33 26.73 25.76
CA ALA A 366 23.41 26.07 26.68
C ALA A 366 21.94 26.17 26.19
N HIS A 367 21.52 27.32 25.66
CA HIS A 367 20.19 27.49 25.07
C HIS A 367 19.99 26.59 23.82
N ALA A 368 20.91 26.65 22.89
CA ALA A 368 20.85 25.82 21.67
C ALA A 368 20.84 24.32 21.99
N THR A 369 21.61 23.91 23.02
CA THR A 369 21.65 22.49 23.45
C THR A 369 20.31 22.07 24.08
N ALA A 370 19.62 22.96 24.81
CA ALA A 370 18.30 22.70 25.37
C ALA A 370 17.24 22.54 24.23
N GLU A 371 17.29 23.37 23.21
CA GLU A 371 16.45 23.24 22.02
C GLU A 371 16.74 21.95 21.27
N GLN A 372 18.01 21.60 21.09
CA GLN A 372 18.41 20.32 20.48
C GLN A 372 17.88 19.12 21.27
N SER A 373 17.91 19.17 22.61
CA SER A 373 17.35 18.09 23.45
C SER A 373 15.87 17.87 23.19
N THR A 374 15.09 18.95 23.04
CA THR A 374 13.67 18.88 22.70
C THR A 374 13.47 18.29 21.30
N GLY A 375 14.22 18.75 20.30
CA GLY A 375 14.15 18.22 18.94
C GLY A 375 14.52 16.72 18.86
N VAL A 376 15.52 16.28 19.62
CA VAL A 376 15.90 14.86 19.72
C VAL A 376 14.76 14.02 20.31
N GLN A 377 14.04 14.52 21.32
CA GLN A 377 12.88 13.84 21.88
C GLN A 377 11.73 13.71 20.86
N GLU A 378 11.49 14.75 20.07
CA GLU A 378 10.48 14.71 18.99
C GLU A 378 10.84 13.68 17.92
N VAL A 379 12.13 13.64 17.51
CA VAL A 379 12.62 12.62 16.54
C VAL A 379 12.47 11.22 17.11
N SER A 380 12.79 10.99 18.38
CA SER A 380 12.62 9.69 19.05
C SER A 380 11.15 9.24 19.08
N SER A 381 10.23 10.16 19.34
CA SER A 381 8.78 9.89 19.29
C SER A 381 8.33 9.52 17.87
N ALA A 382 8.82 10.24 16.85
CA ALA A 382 8.51 9.97 15.46
C ALA A 382 9.04 8.59 15.01
N LEU A 383 10.24 8.20 15.48
CA LEU A 383 10.80 6.86 15.22
C LEU A 383 9.94 5.74 15.81
N SER A 384 9.46 5.91 17.06
CA SER A 384 8.55 4.94 17.69
C SER A 384 7.25 4.80 16.91
N HIS A 385 6.72 5.91 16.39
CA HIS A 385 5.54 5.88 15.52
C HIS A 385 5.82 5.14 14.20
N LEU A 386 6.96 5.42 13.56
CA LEU A 386 7.36 4.75 12.33
C LEU A 386 7.57 3.24 12.53
N ASP A 387 8.11 2.81 13.67
CA ASP A 387 8.22 1.39 14.02
C ASP A 387 6.84 0.73 14.11
N SER A 388 5.89 1.37 14.80
CA SER A 388 4.50 0.87 14.87
C SER A 388 3.84 0.75 13.48
N VAL A 389 4.04 1.74 12.60
CA VAL A 389 3.54 1.69 11.21
C VAL A 389 4.21 0.56 10.43
N ASN A 390 5.51 0.35 10.61
CA ASN A 390 6.24 -0.72 9.95
C ASN A 390 5.74 -2.10 10.39
N GLN A 391 5.50 -2.31 11.68
CA GLN A 391 4.92 -3.55 12.20
C GLN A 391 3.50 -3.79 11.66
N ALA A 392 2.68 -2.73 11.56
CA ALA A 392 1.36 -2.82 10.95
C ALA A 392 1.43 -3.21 9.46
N ASN A 393 2.40 -2.67 8.71
CA ASN A 393 2.64 -3.01 7.31
C ASN A 393 3.07 -4.47 7.12
N LEU A 394 3.93 -5.00 8.00
CA LEU A 394 4.33 -6.42 7.99
C LEU A 394 3.12 -7.32 8.24
N SER A 395 2.31 -7.04 9.26
CA SER A 395 1.08 -7.77 9.54
C SER A 395 0.08 -7.69 8.38
N MET A 396 -0.05 -6.53 7.74
CA MET A 396 -0.91 -6.35 6.58
C MET A 396 -0.40 -7.16 5.37
N SER A 397 0.92 -7.26 5.18
CA SER A 397 1.53 -8.09 4.15
C SER A 397 1.19 -9.58 4.34
N GLU A 398 1.29 -10.09 5.56
CA GLU A 398 0.90 -11.48 5.89
C GLU A 398 -0.59 -11.73 5.58
N ASN A 399 -1.45 -10.77 5.93
CA ASN A 399 -2.88 -10.86 5.66
C ASN A 399 -3.19 -10.86 4.16
N TYR A 400 -2.50 -10.04 3.37
CA TYR A 400 -2.66 -10.02 1.90
C TYR A 400 -2.17 -11.31 1.26
N ALA A 401 -1.03 -11.85 1.69
CA ALA A 401 -0.54 -13.15 1.21
C ALA A 401 -1.54 -14.28 1.51
N SER A 402 -2.09 -14.32 2.72
CA SER A 402 -3.11 -15.29 3.13
C SER A 402 -4.40 -15.15 2.33
N ALA A 403 -4.89 -13.92 2.14
CA ALA A 403 -6.09 -13.64 1.35
C ALA A 403 -5.91 -14.04 -0.13
N ALA A 404 -4.75 -13.74 -0.71
CA ALA A 404 -4.40 -14.11 -2.08
C ALA A 404 -4.34 -15.64 -2.25
N ALA A 405 -3.75 -16.35 -1.30
CA ALA A 405 -3.71 -17.81 -1.31
C ALA A 405 -5.13 -18.42 -1.20
N SER A 406 -5.97 -17.89 -0.34
CA SER A 406 -7.37 -18.31 -0.20
C SER A 406 -8.16 -18.07 -1.48
N LEU A 407 -8.01 -16.89 -2.10
CA LEU A 407 -8.66 -16.55 -3.37
C LEU A 407 -8.21 -17.47 -4.50
N SER A 408 -6.91 -17.74 -4.62
CA SER A 408 -6.37 -18.70 -5.57
C SER A 408 -6.94 -20.11 -5.38
N GLY A 409 -7.09 -20.54 -4.12
CA GLY A 409 -7.73 -21.81 -3.79
C GLY A 409 -9.20 -21.88 -4.21
N GLN A 410 -9.98 -20.82 -3.94
CA GLN A 410 -11.39 -20.73 -4.34
C GLN A 410 -11.56 -20.74 -5.86
N VAL A 411 -10.70 -20.02 -6.58
CA VAL A 411 -10.71 -20.00 -8.05
C VAL A 411 -10.34 -21.37 -8.64
N SER A 412 -9.39 -22.06 -8.06
CA SER A 412 -9.03 -23.42 -8.47
C SER A 412 -10.21 -24.38 -8.28
N GLU A 413 -10.93 -24.28 -7.18
CA GLU A 413 -12.15 -25.10 -6.95
C GLU A 413 -13.26 -24.72 -7.92
N LEU A 414 -13.47 -23.43 -8.21
CA LEU A 414 -14.43 -22.98 -9.23
C LEU A 414 -14.07 -23.55 -10.61
N THR A 415 -12.81 -23.51 -11.01
CA THR A 415 -12.35 -24.08 -12.28
C THR A 415 -12.64 -25.58 -12.32
N ARG A 416 -12.35 -26.31 -11.24
CA ARG A 416 -12.65 -27.73 -11.12
C ARG A 416 -14.16 -28.06 -11.26
N LEU A 417 -15.02 -27.18 -10.72
CA LEU A 417 -16.47 -27.34 -10.88
C LEU A 417 -16.91 -27.08 -12.33
N LEU A 418 -16.27 -26.12 -13.00
CA LEU A 418 -16.56 -25.81 -14.42
C LEU A 418 -16.04 -26.88 -15.37
N ASP A 419 -15.03 -27.68 -15.00
CA ASP A 419 -14.50 -28.78 -15.81
C ASP A 419 -15.51 -29.92 -16.04
N ARG A 420 -16.61 -29.93 -15.26
CA ARG A 420 -17.74 -30.82 -15.50
C ARG A 420 -18.52 -30.48 -16.78
N PHE A 421 -18.36 -29.26 -17.30
CA PHE A 421 -19.09 -28.80 -18.49
C PHE A 421 -18.19 -28.87 -19.73
N GLU A 422 -18.63 -29.61 -20.72
CA GLU A 422 -17.99 -29.70 -22.01
C GLU A 422 -18.54 -28.62 -22.95
N THR A 423 -17.79 -27.55 -23.17
CA THR A 423 -18.22 -26.41 -24.00
C THR A 423 -17.75 -26.45 -25.46
N GLY A 424 -17.01 -27.51 -25.84
CA GLY A 424 -16.30 -27.56 -27.12
C GLY A 424 -14.95 -26.82 -27.04
N ALA A 425 -14.16 -26.90 -28.09
CA ALA A 425 -12.87 -26.21 -28.13
C ALA A 425 -13.08 -24.71 -27.87
N ALA A 426 -12.51 -24.22 -26.80
CA ALA A 426 -12.41 -22.78 -26.61
C ALA A 426 -11.71 -22.14 -27.80
N PRO A 427 -12.15 -21.00 -28.32
CA PRO A 427 -11.35 -20.26 -29.29
C PRO A 427 -9.98 -20.01 -28.65
N ALA A 428 -8.90 -20.35 -29.35
CA ALA A 428 -7.54 -20.08 -28.87
C ALA A 428 -7.45 -18.61 -28.41
N PRO A 429 -6.84 -18.33 -27.26
CA PRO A 429 -6.72 -16.97 -26.77
C PRO A 429 -6.05 -16.14 -27.87
N ALA A 430 -6.72 -15.08 -28.30
CA ALA A 430 -6.17 -14.14 -29.26
C ALA A 430 -4.83 -13.66 -28.69
N ALA A 431 -3.74 -13.99 -29.42
CA ALA A 431 -2.40 -13.59 -29.05
C ALA A 431 -2.41 -12.09 -28.69
N SER A 432 -2.10 -11.79 -27.46
CA SER A 432 -1.94 -10.42 -26.98
C SER A 432 -0.95 -9.72 -27.90
N ARG A 433 -1.44 -8.79 -28.74
CA ARG A 433 -0.58 -7.84 -29.43
C ARG A 433 0.18 -7.11 -28.32
N GLN A 434 1.44 -7.46 -28.13
CA GLN A 434 2.39 -6.61 -27.47
C GLN A 434 2.39 -5.28 -28.23
N VAL A 435 1.84 -4.26 -27.58
CA VAL A 435 2.07 -2.87 -27.99
C VAL A 435 3.47 -2.55 -27.49
N ALA A 436 4.35 -2.30 -28.45
CA ALA A 436 5.73 -1.84 -28.26
C ALA A 436 5.76 -0.40 -27.73
#